data_e2fe497df10f3a7ded5c5cbc0edc84fd
#
_entry.id   e2fe497df10f3a7ded5c5cbc0edc84fd
#
_cell.length_a   1.000
_cell.length_b   1.000
_cell.length_c   1.000
_cell.angle_alpha   90.00
_cell.angle_beta   90.00
_cell.angle_gamma   90.00
#
_symmetry.space_group_name_H-M   'P 1'
#
loop_
_entity.id
_entity.type
_entity.pdbx_description
1 polymer ?
#
loop_
_entity_poly.entity_id
_entity_poly.type
_entity_poly.pdbx_seq_one_letter_code
_entity_poly.pdbx_strand_id
1 'polypeptide(L)'
;ALVETSREKLRLLGLTPEQIANVESRGKPDTHLNIYSPISGIVLEKHAKEGMYVQTGSPIYQIADLSTVWLKLDAYESDLRWLHYGQGVQFETEAHPGEPFEGRIAFIDPVLDPKTRTVKIRVNVPNTDGRLKPGMFVRAIVEASTSSDGRVFAPELAGKFISPMHPEILKDAPG
;
A
#
# COMPACT_ATOMS: atom_id res chain seq x y z
N ALA A 1 39.52 -3.55 16.46
CA ALA A 1 38.59 -2.78 17.29
C ALA A 1 38.16 -1.45 16.64
N LEU A 2 39.11 -0.48 16.36
CA LEU A 2 38.73 0.82 15.77
C LEU A 2 38.09 0.72 14.40
N VAL A 3 38.63 -0.09 13.50
CA VAL A 3 38.09 -0.31 12.15
C VAL A 3 36.69 -0.92 12.22
N GLU A 4 36.48 -1.88 13.12
CA GLU A 4 35.19 -2.54 13.31
C GLU A 4 34.11 -1.57 13.82
N THR A 5 34.49 -0.74 14.79
CA THR A 5 33.59 0.31 15.30
C THR A 5 33.23 1.33 14.22
N SER A 6 34.19 1.70 13.36
CA SER A 6 33.97 2.62 12.23
C SER A 6 33.07 1.99 11.18
N ARG A 7 33.24 0.71 10.87
CA ARG A 7 32.39 -0.06 9.94
C ARG A 7 30.94 -0.12 10.43
N GLU A 8 30.74 -0.43 11.72
CA GLU A 8 29.41 -0.47 12.32
C GLU A 8 28.74 0.91 12.31
N LYS A 9 29.51 1.97 12.56
CA LYS A 9 29.00 3.35 12.47
C LYS A 9 28.53 3.68 11.05
N LEU A 10 29.28 3.30 10.02
CA LEU A 10 28.89 3.50 8.62
C LEU A 10 27.63 2.70 8.26
N ARG A 11 27.51 1.45 8.77
CA ARG A 11 26.31 0.63 8.62
C ARG A 11 25.08 1.26 9.25
N LEU A 12 25.22 1.82 10.46
CA LEU A 12 24.15 2.54 11.15
C LEU A 12 23.72 3.82 10.42
N LEU A 13 24.63 4.42 9.63
CA LEU A 13 24.32 5.53 8.74
C LEU A 13 23.66 5.12 7.42
N GLY A 14 23.37 3.81 7.23
CA GLY A 14 22.64 3.30 6.07
C GLY A 14 23.50 2.93 4.87
N LEU A 15 24.82 2.83 5.03
CA LEU A 15 25.69 2.35 3.94
C LEU A 15 25.54 0.82 3.77
N THR A 16 25.52 0.39 2.52
CA THR A 16 25.53 -1.05 2.21
C THR A 16 26.91 -1.66 2.48
N PRO A 17 27.01 -2.97 2.75
CA PRO A 17 28.28 -3.66 2.90
C PRO A 17 29.25 -3.42 1.73
N GLU A 18 28.73 -3.37 0.51
CA GLU A 18 29.50 -3.12 -0.72
C GLU A 18 30.05 -1.68 -0.74
N GLN A 19 29.29 -0.70 -0.30
CA GLN A 19 29.74 0.68 -0.18
C GLN A 19 30.86 0.81 0.87
N ILE A 20 30.71 0.12 1.99
CA ILE A 20 31.71 0.12 3.06
C ILE A 20 33.01 -0.51 2.55
N ALA A 21 32.95 -1.67 1.88
CA ALA A 21 34.11 -2.32 1.29
C ALA A 21 34.81 -1.43 0.23
N ASN A 22 34.01 -0.70 -0.55
CA ASN A 22 34.55 0.22 -1.56
C ASN A 22 35.29 1.41 -0.90
N VAL A 23 34.76 1.97 0.18
CA VAL A 23 35.43 3.01 0.96
C VAL A 23 36.75 2.51 1.55
N GLU A 24 36.75 1.30 2.10
CA GLU A 24 37.95 0.66 2.67
C GLU A 24 39.05 0.43 1.62
N SER A 25 38.65 -0.03 0.41
CA SER A 25 39.61 -0.36 -0.65
C SER A 25 40.25 0.86 -1.31
N ARG A 26 39.55 2.01 -1.35
CA ARG A 26 40.05 3.23 -2.01
C ARG A 26 41.14 3.94 -1.24
N GLY A 27 41.22 3.79 0.08
CA GLY A 27 42.24 4.41 0.92
C GLY A 27 42.30 5.98 0.91
N LYS A 28 41.34 6.62 0.23
CA LYS A 28 41.18 8.07 0.17
C LYS A 28 39.76 8.45 0.56
N PRO A 29 39.58 9.57 1.29
CA PRO A 29 38.25 10.07 1.61
C PRO A 29 37.53 10.47 0.33
N ASP A 30 36.28 10.00 0.19
CA ASP A 30 35.39 10.41 -0.86
C ASP A 30 34.49 11.56 -0.36
N THR A 31 34.38 12.60 -1.14
CA THR A 31 33.56 13.79 -0.81
C THR A 31 32.11 13.60 -1.27
N HIS A 32 31.85 12.58 -2.08
CA HIS A 32 30.51 12.28 -2.61
C HIS A 32 30.13 10.87 -2.26
N LEU A 33 28.99 10.71 -1.60
CA LEU A 33 28.43 9.42 -1.24
C LEU A 33 27.07 9.24 -1.90
N ASN A 34 26.90 8.14 -2.63
CA ASN A 34 25.60 7.76 -3.17
C ASN A 34 24.79 7.09 -2.07
N ILE A 35 23.60 7.62 -1.82
CA ILE A 35 22.62 6.99 -0.93
C ILE A 35 21.56 6.33 -1.80
N TYR A 36 21.41 5.02 -1.65
CA TYR A 36 20.43 4.23 -2.39
C TYR A 36 19.11 4.14 -1.62
N SER A 37 18.01 4.06 -2.37
CA SER A 37 16.72 3.76 -1.79
C SER A 37 16.71 2.35 -1.19
N PRO A 38 16.18 2.15 0.03
CA PRO A 38 16.02 0.81 0.62
C PRO A 38 14.89 0.00 -0.03
N ILE A 39 14.03 0.65 -0.82
CA ILE A 39 12.90 0.02 -1.51
C ILE A 39 12.95 0.35 -2.99
N SER A 40 12.46 -0.57 -3.81
CA SER A 40 12.14 -0.31 -5.21
C SER A 40 10.79 0.38 -5.32
N GLY A 41 10.62 1.25 -6.32
CA GLY A 41 9.36 1.95 -6.50
C GLY A 41 9.48 3.19 -7.37
N ILE A 42 8.40 3.96 -7.39
CA ILE A 42 8.30 5.21 -8.13
C ILE A 42 8.51 6.38 -7.18
N VAL A 43 9.31 7.34 -7.59
CA VAL A 43 9.48 8.58 -6.85
C VAL A 43 8.21 9.42 -6.99
N LEU A 44 7.48 9.58 -5.90
CA LEU A 44 6.26 10.40 -5.85
C LEU A 44 6.61 11.87 -5.68
N GLU A 45 7.55 12.17 -4.78
CA GLU A 45 7.98 13.54 -4.48
C GLU A 45 9.49 13.62 -4.28
N LYS A 46 10.06 14.72 -4.76
CA LYS A 46 11.47 15.10 -4.53
C LYS A 46 11.51 16.36 -3.68
N HIS A 47 11.89 16.22 -2.42
CA HIS A 47 12.01 17.34 -1.48
C HIS A 47 13.38 18.00 -1.53
N ALA A 48 14.44 17.22 -1.76
CA ALA A 48 15.79 17.74 -1.81
C ALA A 48 16.10 18.43 -3.14
N LYS A 49 16.75 19.58 -3.06
CA LYS A 49 17.31 20.33 -4.19
C LYS A 49 18.82 20.26 -4.15
N GLU A 50 19.46 20.36 -5.30
CA GLU A 50 20.91 20.44 -5.40
C GLU A 50 21.45 21.63 -4.59
N GLY A 51 22.50 21.42 -3.83
CA GLY A 51 23.06 22.42 -2.91
C GLY A 51 22.32 22.64 -1.61
N MET A 52 21.21 21.91 -1.37
CA MET A 52 20.46 22.01 -0.12
C MET A 52 21.19 21.29 1.01
N TYR A 53 21.30 21.96 2.16
CA TYR A 53 21.78 21.31 3.37
C TYR A 53 20.69 20.38 3.94
N VAL A 54 21.03 19.13 4.21
CA VAL A 54 20.13 18.12 4.80
C VAL A 54 20.63 17.73 6.19
N GLN A 55 19.70 17.52 7.10
CA GLN A 55 19.94 17.06 8.46
C GLN A 55 19.37 15.67 8.64
N THR A 56 19.74 15.00 9.72
CA THR A 56 19.11 13.73 10.11
C THR A 56 17.60 13.93 10.26
N GLY A 57 16.80 13.11 9.53
CA GLY A 57 15.34 13.22 9.51
C GLY A 57 14.78 14.13 8.40
N SER A 58 15.63 14.84 7.64
CA SER A 58 15.14 15.60 6.48
C SER A 58 14.62 14.65 5.39
N PRO A 59 13.38 14.83 4.91
CA PRO A 59 12.88 14.04 3.80
C PRO A 59 13.62 14.41 2.51
N ILE A 60 14.12 13.44 1.77
CA ILE A 60 14.83 13.63 0.50
C ILE A 60 13.92 13.25 -0.66
N TYR A 61 13.38 12.05 -0.64
CA TYR A 61 12.45 11.52 -1.64
C TYR A 61 11.32 10.79 -0.94
N GLN A 62 10.14 10.86 -1.53
CA GLN A 62 9.03 9.97 -1.21
C GLN A 62 8.92 8.92 -2.32
N ILE A 63 9.13 7.66 -1.97
CA ILE A 63 9.11 6.53 -2.90
C ILE A 63 8.01 5.57 -2.46
N ALA A 64 7.23 5.09 -3.41
CA ALA A 64 6.20 4.08 -3.15
C ALA A 64 6.20 3.00 -4.22
N ASP A 65 5.89 1.78 -3.80
CA ASP A 65 5.50 0.70 -4.71
C ASP A 65 4.02 0.89 -5.07
N LEU A 66 3.75 1.07 -6.34
CA LEU A 66 2.40 1.25 -6.88
C LEU A 66 1.87 0.01 -7.60
N SER A 67 2.51 -1.15 -7.44
CA SER A 67 2.03 -2.43 -8.00
C SER A 67 0.68 -2.88 -7.42
N THR A 68 0.37 -2.39 -6.22
CA THR A 68 -0.93 -2.52 -5.58
C THR A 68 -1.35 -1.17 -5.05
N VAL A 69 -2.58 -0.77 -5.33
CA VAL A 69 -3.15 0.48 -4.83
C VAL A 69 -4.35 0.21 -3.92
N TRP A 70 -4.62 1.15 -3.04
CA TRP A 70 -5.79 1.10 -2.17
C TRP A 70 -6.89 2.01 -2.72
N LEU A 71 -8.03 1.41 -3.02
CA LEU A 71 -9.24 2.13 -3.23
C LEU A 71 -9.90 2.39 -1.87
N LYS A 72 -10.16 3.65 -1.57
CA LYS A 72 -10.85 4.07 -0.34
C LYS A 72 -12.27 4.47 -0.70
N LEU A 73 -13.25 3.80 -0.11
CA LEU A 73 -14.66 4.05 -0.29
C LEU A 73 -15.28 4.51 1.03
N ASP A 74 -16.31 5.32 0.93
CA ASP A 74 -17.14 5.74 2.05
C ASP A 74 -18.49 5.04 1.92
N ALA A 75 -18.81 4.14 2.85
CA ALA A 75 -20.10 3.45 2.91
C ALA A 75 -20.98 4.09 3.98
N TYR A 76 -22.25 4.30 3.69
CA TYR A 76 -23.20 4.74 4.70
C TYR A 76 -23.51 3.65 5.71
N GLU A 77 -23.89 4.06 6.92
CA GLU A 77 -24.28 3.14 8.00
C GLU A 77 -25.36 2.14 7.56
N SER A 78 -26.32 2.58 6.73
CA SER A 78 -27.38 1.74 6.17
C SER A 78 -26.87 0.58 5.31
N ASP A 79 -25.70 0.76 4.70
CA ASP A 79 -25.17 -0.17 3.70
C ASP A 79 -24.23 -1.20 4.31
N LEU A 80 -23.79 -0.98 5.58
CA LEU A 80 -22.87 -1.87 6.27
C LEU A 80 -23.35 -3.32 6.34
N ARG A 81 -24.64 -3.54 6.45
CA ARG A 81 -25.22 -4.89 6.46
C ARG A 81 -24.98 -5.70 5.18
N TRP A 82 -24.65 -5.01 4.07
CA TRP A 82 -24.42 -5.61 2.77
C TRP A 82 -22.94 -5.86 2.46
N LEU A 83 -22.06 -5.38 3.36
CA LEU A 83 -20.62 -5.36 3.14
C LEU A 83 -19.91 -6.37 4.04
N HIS A 84 -18.99 -7.12 3.45
CA HIS A 84 -18.18 -8.09 4.18
C HIS A 84 -16.77 -8.17 3.61
N TYR A 85 -15.85 -8.68 4.41
CA TYR A 85 -14.46 -8.90 4.00
C TYR A 85 -14.38 -9.87 2.82
N GLY A 86 -13.46 -9.61 1.88
CA GLY A 86 -13.25 -10.44 0.70
C GLY A 86 -14.25 -10.24 -0.43
N GLN A 87 -15.31 -9.46 -0.22
CA GLN A 87 -16.32 -9.14 -1.23
C GLN A 87 -15.71 -8.45 -2.44
N GLY A 88 -16.11 -8.86 -3.64
CA GLY A 88 -15.73 -8.23 -4.89
C GLY A 88 -16.29 -6.82 -5.02
N VAL A 89 -15.47 -5.92 -5.55
CA VAL A 89 -15.83 -4.54 -5.85
C VAL A 89 -15.42 -4.25 -7.27
N GLN A 90 -16.37 -3.80 -8.07
CA GLN A 90 -16.09 -3.25 -9.40
C GLN A 90 -16.10 -1.73 -9.33
N PHE A 91 -15.18 -1.08 -10.01
CA PHE A 91 -15.10 0.37 -10.03
C PHE A 91 -14.58 0.89 -11.34
N GLU A 92 -14.94 2.12 -11.64
CA GLU A 92 -14.47 2.86 -12.81
C GLU A 92 -13.77 4.13 -12.35
N THR A 93 -12.84 4.61 -13.17
CA THR A 93 -12.16 5.89 -12.98
C THR A 93 -12.52 6.85 -14.10
N GLU A 94 -12.52 8.15 -13.82
CA GLU A 94 -12.72 9.16 -14.85
C GLU A 94 -11.62 9.16 -15.92
N ALA A 95 -10.43 8.67 -15.56
CA ALA A 95 -9.31 8.57 -16.49
C ALA A 95 -9.45 7.41 -17.49
N HIS A 96 -10.27 6.40 -17.17
CA HIS A 96 -10.49 5.20 -17.99
C HIS A 96 -12.00 4.90 -18.07
N PRO A 97 -12.77 5.72 -18.79
CA PRO A 97 -14.22 5.56 -18.88
C PRO A 97 -14.57 4.29 -19.66
N GLY A 98 -15.53 3.52 -19.11
CA GLY A 98 -15.99 2.25 -19.71
C GLY A 98 -15.05 1.06 -19.50
N GLU A 99 -13.99 1.23 -18.75
CA GLU A 99 -13.10 0.14 -18.36
C GLU A 99 -13.28 -0.17 -16.86
N PRO A 100 -13.97 -1.26 -16.51
CA PRO A 100 -14.13 -1.64 -15.10
C PRO A 100 -12.82 -2.23 -14.56
N PHE A 101 -12.47 -1.82 -13.37
CA PHE A 101 -11.41 -2.40 -12.55
C PHE A 101 -12.05 -3.22 -11.43
N GLU A 102 -11.31 -4.19 -10.93
CA GLU A 102 -11.79 -5.07 -9.86
C GLU A 102 -10.83 -5.07 -8.67
N GLY A 103 -11.41 -5.23 -7.50
CA GLY A 103 -10.66 -5.38 -6.26
C GLY A 103 -11.48 -6.14 -5.22
N ARG A 104 -10.89 -6.35 -4.03
CA ARG A 104 -11.58 -7.02 -2.92
C ARG A 104 -11.51 -6.19 -1.65
N ILE A 105 -12.61 -6.18 -0.90
CA ILE A 105 -12.69 -5.51 0.40
C ILE A 105 -11.67 -6.18 1.34
N ALA A 106 -10.65 -5.41 1.70
CA ALA A 106 -9.57 -5.83 2.57
C ALA A 106 -9.77 -5.39 4.02
N PHE A 107 -10.48 -4.26 4.21
CA PHE A 107 -10.70 -3.70 5.53
C PHE A 107 -11.98 -2.87 5.56
N ILE A 108 -12.73 -3.02 6.62
CA ILE A 108 -13.89 -2.19 6.96
C ILE A 108 -13.55 -1.56 8.30
N ASP A 109 -13.51 -0.22 8.35
CA ASP A 109 -13.15 0.51 9.57
C ASP A 109 -14.20 0.21 10.67
N PRO A 110 -13.80 -0.20 11.86
CA PRO A 110 -14.73 -0.43 12.96
C PRO A 110 -15.33 0.88 13.53
N VAL A 111 -14.78 2.04 13.13
CA VAL A 111 -15.21 3.34 13.63
C VAL A 111 -15.94 4.11 12.53
N LEU A 112 -17.16 4.54 12.86
CA LEU A 112 -17.97 5.40 12.01
C LEU A 112 -17.53 6.87 12.17
N ASP A 113 -17.34 7.57 11.06
CA ASP A 113 -17.11 9.02 11.08
C ASP A 113 -18.43 9.75 11.46
N PRO A 114 -18.48 10.43 12.61
CA PRO A 114 -19.71 11.05 13.09
C PRO A 114 -20.17 12.25 12.25
N LYS A 115 -19.26 12.85 11.46
CA LYS A 115 -19.59 14.00 10.62
C LYS A 115 -20.28 13.59 9.32
N THR A 116 -19.73 12.57 8.67
CA THR A 116 -20.24 12.08 7.38
C THR A 116 -21.23 10.93 7.55
N ARG A 117 -21.27 10.29 8.72
CA ARG A 117 -22.00 9.05 9.02
C ARG A 117 -21.64 7.93 8.05
N THR A 118 -20.36 7.86 7.70
CA THR A 118 -19.81 6.83 6.81
C THR A 118 -18.73 6.02 7.52
N VAL A 119 -18.55 4.80 7.04
CA VAL A 119 -17.46 3.92 7.42
C VAL A 119 -16.48 3.84 6.26
N LYS A 120 -15.20 3.93 6.56
CA LYS A 120 -14.13 3.79 5.56
C LYS A 120 -13.93 2.33 5.20
N ILE A 121 -13.96 2.04 3.91
CA ILE A 121 -13.68 0.72 3.36
C ILE A 121 -12.41 0.82 2.54
N ARG A 122 -11.52 -0.13 2.74
CA ARG A 122 -10.33 -0.28 1.94
C ARG A 122 -10.44 -1.52 1.06
N VAL A 123 -10.24 -1.31 -0.23
CA VAL A 123 -10.19 -2.36 -1.24
C VAL A 123 -8.77 -2.43 -1.78
N ASN A 124 -8.18 -3.61 -1.80
CA ASN A 124 -6.87 -3.82 -2.43
C ASN A 124 -7.08 -4.09 -3.91
N VAL A 125 -6.36 -3.35 -4.74
CA VAL A 125 -6.47 -3.42 -6.20
C VAL A 125 -5.09 -3.67 -6.81
N PRO A 126 -4.90 -4.77 -7.56
CA PRO A 126 -3.70 -4.98 -8.35
C PRO A 126 -3.55 -3.86 -9.40
N ASN A 127 -2.34 -3.34 -9.56
CA ASN A 127 -2.02 -2.26 -10.49
C ASN A 127 -0.70 -2.56 -11.23
N THR A 128 -0.60 -3.75 -11.78
CA THR A 128 0.62 -4.23 -12.45
C THR A 128 0.94 -3.45 -13.72
N ASP A 129 -0.06 -2.88 -14.37
CA ASP A 129 0.06 -2.05 -15.55
C ASP A 129 0.30 -0.55 -15.24
N GLY A 130 0.25 -0.16 -13.96
CA GLY A 130 0.51 1.20 -13.50
C GLY A 130 -0.52 2.26 -13.93
N ARG A 131 -1.71 1.83 -14.40
CA ARG A 131 -2.75 2.75 -14.88
C ARG A 131 -3.44 3.51 -13.77
N LEU A 132 -3.58 2.89 -12.61
CA LEU A 132 -4.18 3.52 -11.45
C LEU A 132 -3.16 4.37 -10.71
N LYS A 133 -3.51 5.62 -10.44
CA LYS A 133 -2.63 6.56 -9.74
C LYS A 133 -3.28 7.03 -8.43
N PRO A 134 -2.50 7.19 -7.37
CA PRO A 134 -3.00 7.82 -6.15
C PRO A 134 -3.66 9.16 -6.44
N GLY A 135 -4.79 9.44 -5.79
CA GLY A 135 -5.54 10.68 -5.99
C GLY A 135 -6.58 10.65 -7.11
N MET A 136 -6.72 9.56 -7.87
CA MET A 136 -7.81 9.42 -8.83
C MET A 136 -9.16 9.30 -8.14
N PHE A 137 -10.18 9.94 -8.71
CA PHE A 137 -11.57 9.72 -8.31
C PHE A 137 -12.10 8.45 -8.95
N VAL A 138 -12.88 7.73 -8.15
CA VAL A 138 -13.45 6.45 -8.54
C VAL A 138 -14.93 6.38 -8.19
N ARG A 139 -15.68 5.62 -8.99
CA ARG A 139 -17.06 5.22 -8.69
C ARG A 139 -17.11 3.72 -8.60
N ALA A 140 -17.49 3.19 -7.44
CA ALA A 140 -17.52 1.77 -7.19
C ALA A 140 -18.94 1.24 -7.06
N ILE A 141 -19.13 0.00 -7.50
CA ILE A 141 -20.33 -0.79 -7.33
C ILE A 141 -19.94 -2.04 -6.55
N VAL A 142 -20.65 -2.30 -5.47
CA VAL A 142 -20.48 -3.50 -4.66
C VAL A 142 -21.75 -4.33 -4.82
N GLU A 143 -21.62 -5.51 -5.40
CA GLU A 143 -22.74 -6.43 -5.54
C GLU A 143 -22.86 -7.29 -4.29
N ALA A 144 -24.04 -7.29 -3.69
CA ALA A 144 -24.37 -8.13 -2.54
C ALA A 144 -25.37 -9.20 -2.94
N SER A 145 -24.97 -10.46 -2.84
CA SER A 145 -25.89 -11.58 -2.98
C SER A 145 -26.63 -11.82 -1.67
N THR A 146 -27.95 -12.00 -1.76
CA THR A 146 -28.78 -12.27 -0.59
C THR A 146 -29.42 -13.64 -0.73
N SER A 147 -29.46 -14.37 0.38
CA SER A 147 -30.23 -15.60 0.48
C SER A 147 -31.74 -15.32 0.64
N SER A 148 -32.57 -16.33 0.52
CA SER A 148 -34.03 -16.24 0.60
C SER A 148 -34.53 -15.67 1.95
N ASP A 149 -33.73 -15.73 3.00
CA ASP A 149 -34.00 -15.18 4.33
C ASP A 149 -33.48 -13.70 4.50
N GLY A 150 -33.01 -13.10 3.40
CA GLY A 150 -32.55 -11.70 3.40
C GLY A 150 -31.16 -11.48 4.02
N ARG A 151 -30.42 -12.53 4.31
CA ARG A 151 -29.02 -12.41 4.77
C ARG A 151 -28.09 -12.26 3.58
N VAL A 152 -27.07 -11.45 3.77
CA VAL A 152 -25.99 -11.32 2.78
C VAL A 152 -25.25 -12.64 2.70
N PHE A 153 -25.10 -13.15 1.52
CA PHE A 153 -24.44 -14.40 1.24
C PHE A 153 -23.35 -14.19 0.18
N ALA A 154 -22.15 -14.65 0.46
CA ALA A 154 -21.03 -14.66 -0.47
C ALA A 154 -20.75 -16.12 -0.89
N PRO A 155 -21.34 -16.59 -2.01
CA PRO A 155 -21.22 -17.99 -2.42
C PRO A 155 -19.77 -18.44 -2.57
N GLU A 156 -18.92 -17.54 -3.05
CA GLU A 156 -17.49 -17.78 -3.25
C GLU A 156 -16.69 -17.93 -1.96
N LEU A 157 -17.25 -17.46 -0.84
CA LEU A 157 -16.59 -17.49 0.48
C LEU A 157 -17.19 -18.57 1.39
N ALA A 158 -18.24 -19.24 0.96
CA ALA A 158 -18.90 -20.26 1.77
C ALA A 158 -17.94 -21.40 2.10
N GLY A 159 -17.73 -21.63 3.40
CA GLY A 159 -16.82 -22.67 3.90
C GLY A 159 -15.33 -22.35 3.77
N LYS A 160 -14.96 -21.13 3.39
CA LYS A 160 -13.57 -20.71 3.30
C LYS A 160 -13.16 -19.81 4.46
N PHE A 161 -11.89 -19.91 4.85
CA PHE A 161 -11.29 -19.06 5.86
C PHE A 161 -10.55 -17.90 5.17
N ILE A 162 -10.83 -16.68 5.64
CA ILE A 162 -10.23 -15.46 5.12
C ILE A 162 -9.26 -14.91 6.18
N SER A 163 -8.03 -14.61 5.78
CA SER A 163 -7.11 -13.90 6.64
C SER A 163 -7.52 -12.43 6.75
N PRO A 164 -7.71 -11.86 7.94
CA PRO A 164 -7.99 -10.42 8.09
C PRO A 164 -6.87 -9.53 7.53
N MET A 165 -5.64 -10.04 7.49
CA MET A 165 -4.48 -9.29 6.98
C MET A 165 -4.26 -9.45 5.47
N HIS A 166 -4.73 -10.57 4.90
CA HIS A 166 -4.59 -10.93 3.49
C HIS A 166 -5.90 -11.51 2.98
N PRO A 167 -6.94 -10.68 2.76
CA PRO A 167 -8.28 -11.14 2.39
C PRO A 167 -8.35 -11.74 0.97
N GLU A 168 -7.30 -11.54 0.17
CA GLU A 168 -7.10 -12.21 -1.11
C GLU A 168 -6.73 -13.69 -0.97
N ILE A 169 -6.29 -14.10 0.22
CA ILE A 169 -5.93 -15.49 0.49
C ILE A 169 -7.13 -16.22 1.10
N LEU A 170 -7.78 -17.03 0.27
CA LEU A 170 -8.86 -17.91 0.69
C LEU A 170 -8.29 -19.32 0.96
N LYS A 171 -8.55 -19.85 2.15
CA LYS A 171 -8.13 -21.20 2.55
C LYS A 171 -9.36 -22.07 2.85
N ASP A 172 -9.24 -23.35 2.60
CA ASP A 172 -10.29 -24.35 2.91
C ASP A 172 -10.17 -24.88 4.36
N ALA A 173 -9.11 -24.46 5.08
CA ALA A 173 -8.89 -24.81 6.49
C ALA A 173 -8.38 -23.60 7.29
N PRO A 174 -8.66 -23.55 8.61
CA PRO A 174 -8.10 -22.53 9.50
C PRO A 174 -6.59 -22.66 9.51
N GLY A 175 -5.90 -21.53 9.37
CA GLY A 175 -4.44 -21.43 9.31
C GLY A 175 -3.84 -20.94 10.60
#